data_fef0046bc2a6d3232087f1fe20c584b9
#
_entry.id   fef0046bc2a6d3232087f1fe20c584b9
#
_cell.length_a   1.000
_cell.length_b   1.000
_cell.length_c   1.000
_cell.angle_alpha   90.00
_cell.angle_beta   90.00
_cell.angle_gamma   90.00
#
_symmetry.space_group_name_H-M   'P 1'
#
loop_
_entity.id
_entity.type
_entity.pdbx_description
1 polymer ?
#
loop_
_entity_poly.entity_id
_entity_poly.type
_entity_poly.pdbx_seq_one_letter_code
_entity_poly.pdbx_strand_id
1 'polypeptide(L)'
;MLALHANTERGFTCAIGVGGIGAGIVYALQGEHELGRNESRLGELLDSRDYCKLHIVLHYIARFMGSGRGPACFPVRPVGVVGNDAAGRQILIEMGAAGMDTQFVRTDPTLKTPFSVCFLYPDGSGGNITSSNSAAGALSFDDLAAALPYMKAAGARGLALCVPEVPLELRRNFLEIASDCGNYRVTSFVLGEIKEAQRMGLVALADLLALNQEEASALLGDGPGHVLDEGLLAERAAKLTVTRPRLRMIVSTGRKGAYGFESGSSQFCPAPVLQPTSTAGAGDALLAGVVCGLAAGLPFIKRNESGSSFSGRILRTALDFGVLNASFSVTSPHTIHPDAALKELFAFAESHGASISDSLRCACYECEQMSPESVPDAT
;
A
#
# COMPACT_ATOMS: atom_id res chain seq x y z
N MET A 1 15.68 11.57 -12.29
CA MET A 1 15.19 10.31 -11.69
C MET A 1 14.19 9.68 -12.65
N LEU A 2 14.23 8.35 -12.86
CA LEU A 2 13.23 7.65 -13.66
C LEU A 2 11.91 7.55 -12.90
N ALA A 3 10.79 7.86 -13.56
CA ALA A 3 9.44 7.76 -13.00
C ALA A 3 8.47 7.18 -14.04
N LEU A 4 7.33 6.66 -13.57
CA LEU A 4 6.23 6.23 -14.43
C LEU A 4 5.39 7.43 -14.86
N HIS A 5 5.07 7.48 -16.14
CA HIS A 5 4.18 8.48 -16.67
C HIS A 5 2.72 8.08 -16.42
N ALA A 6 1.94 8.98 -15.84
CA ALA A 6 0.49 8.79 -15.77
C ALA A 6 -0.08 8.74 -17.19
N ASN A 7 -0.82 7.67 -17.51
CA ASN A 7 -1.50 7.59 -18.80
C ASN A 7 -2.67 8.58 -18.82
N THR A 8 -2.47 9.72 -19.48
CA THR A 8 -3.44 10.81 -19.49
C THR A 8 -4.70 10.53 -20.30
N GLU A 9 -4.69 9.55 -21.19
CA GLU A 9 -5.87 9.21 -22.00
C GLU A 9 -6.80 8.21 -21.29
N ARG A 10 -6.24 7.27 -20.51
CA ARG A 10 -7.00 6.16 -19.91
C ARG A 10 -6.69 5.92 -18.45
N GLY A 11 -5.73 6.65 -17.87
CA GLY A 11 -5.21 6.42 -16.53
C GLY A 11 -5.60 7.50 -15.52
N PHE A 12 -5.10 7.30 -14.32
CA PHE A 12 -5.31 8.20 -13.20
C PHE A 12 -4.29 9.34 -13.24
N THR A 13 -4.63 10.48 -12.64
CA THR A 13 -3.78 11.69 -12.66
C THR A 13 -3.34 12.16 -11.30
N CYS A 14 -3.91 11.62 -10.23
CA CYS A 14 -3.52 11.95 -8.87
C CYS A 14 -3.96 10.83 -7.91
N ALA A 15 -3.39 10.83 -6.71
CA ALA A 15 -3.81 10.00 -5.60
C ALA A 15 -4.08 10.85 -4.36
N ILE A 16 -5.22 10.58 -3.71
CA ILE A 16 -5.56 11.12 -2.38
C ILE A 16 -5.82 9.92 -1.49
N GLY A 17 -5.21 9.90 -0.30
CA GLY A 17 -5.33 8.74 0.58
C GLY A 17 -5.65 9.10 2.02
N VAL A 18 -6.51 8.30 2.68
CA VAL A 18 -6.81 8.36 4.11
C VAL A 18 -6.34 7.08 4.80
N GLY A 19 -5.74 7.21 5.97
CA GLY A 19 -5.21 6.10 6.77
C GLY A 19 -4.24 6.55 7.83
N GLY A 20 -3.60 5.59 8.51
CA GLY A 20 -2.58 5.89 9.52
C GLY A 20 -1.34 6.55 8.95
N ILE A 21 -0.89 7.61 9.63
CA ILE A 21 0.39 8.28 9.41
C ILE A 21 1.15 8.24 10.71
N GLY A 22 2.18 7.42 10.79
CA GLY A 22 2.92 7.18 12.03
C GLY A 22 4.25 6.51 11.79
N ALA A 23 5.05 6.41 12.85
CA ALA A 23 6.34 5.75 12.85
C ALA A 23 6.35 4.57 13.83
N GLY A 24 7.36 3.74 13.74
CA GLY A 24 7.55 2.62 14.66
C GLY A 24 9.00 2.18 14.76
N ILE A 25 9.20 1.21 15.63
CA ILE A 25 10.49 0.53 15.85
C ILE A 25 10.30 -0.97 15.61
N VAL A 26 11.39 -1.65 15.31
CA VAL A 26 11.40 -3.09 15.05
C VAL A 26 12.37 -3.78 15.99
N TYR A 27 11.90 -4.81 16.70
CA TYR A 27 12.75 -5.68 17.51
C TYR A 27 12.91 -7.04 16.85
N ALA A 28 14.14 -7.55 16.77
CA ALA A 28 14.40 -8.97 16.52
C ALA A 28 14.36 -9.71 17.85
N LEU A 29 13.37 -10.59 18.03
CA LEU A 29 13.20 -11.34 19.27
C LEU A 29 14.19 -12.51 19.34
N GLN A 30 14.70 -12.79 20.56
CA GLN A 30 15.47 -14.01 20.81
C GLN A 30 14.53 -15.18 21.10
N GLY A 31 14.86 -16.37 20.56
CA GLY A 31 14.08 -17.60 20.73
C GLY A 31 12.96 -17.76 19.69
N GLU A 32 12.55 -19.00 19.46
CA GLU A 32 11.65 -19.39 18.36
C GLU A 32 10.17 -19.48 18.74
N HIS A 33 9.85 -19.52 20.05
CA HIS A 33 8.46 -19.63 20.50
C HIS A 33 7.72 -18.28 20.45
N GLU A 34 6.41 -18.31 20.36
CA GLU A 34 5.57 -17.12 20.39
C GLU A 34 5.72 -16.34 21.71
N LEU A 35 5.64 -15.01 21.64
CA LEU A 35 5.67 -14.14 22.82
C LEU A 35 4.42 -14.39 23.69
N GLY A 36 4.65 -14.94 24.87
CA GLY A 36 3.59 -15.33 25.80
C GLY A 36 3.10 -14.20 26.71
N ARG A 37 1.94 -14.43 27.34
CA ARG A 37 1.47 -13.53 28.41
C ARG A 37 2.42 -13.62 29.61
N ASN A 38 2.70 -12.47 30.25
CA ASN A 38 3.61 -12.35 31.40
C ASN A 38 5.07 -12.77 31.10
N GLU A 39 5.43 -12.84 29.85
CA GLU A 39 6.80 -13.12 29.42
C GLU A 39 7.61 -11.83 29.29
N SER A 40 8.83 -11.82 29.82
CA SER A 40 9.85 -10.82 29.52
C SER A 40 10.89 -11.46 28.63
N ARG A 41 11.10 -10.90 27.44
CA ARG A 41 12.03 -11.44 26.46
C ARG A 41 13.02 -10.38 26.00
N LEU A 42 14.25 -10.80 25.83
CA LEU A 42 15.25 -9.97 25.18
C LEU A 42 15.00 -9.92 23.67
N GLY A 43 15.20 -8.76 23.10
CA GLY A 43 15.19 -8.51 21.67
C GLY A 43 16.22 -7.46 21.32
N GLU A 44 16.77 -7.55 20.12
CA GLU A 44 17.64 -6.54 19.55
C GLU A 44 16.79 -5.45 18.88
N LEU A 45 16.99 -4.18 19.29
CA LEU A 45 16.39 -3.06 18.57
C LEU A 45 17.11 -2.92 17.23
N LEU A 46 16.40 -3.13 16.16
CA LEU A 46 16.96 -3.01 14.82
C LEU A 46 17.06 -1.54 14.41
N ASP A 47 18.14 -1.19 13.71
CA ASP A 47 18.25 0.10 13.01
C ASP A 47 17.38 0.06 11.75
N SER A 48 16.07 -0.02 11.97
CA SER A 48 15.07 -0.06 10.93
C SER A 48 13.97 0.94 11.21
N ARG A 49 13.38 1.49 10.13
CA ARG A 49 12.26 2.42 10.23
C ARG A 49 10.98 1.69 9.87
N ASP A 50 10.01 1.79 10.75
CA ASP A 50 8.66 1.31 10.52
C ASP A 50 7.71 2.51 10.36
N TYR A 51 6.70 2.34 9.51
CA TYR A 51 5.72 3.38 9.22
C TYR A 51 4.32 2.79 9.18
N CYS A 52 3.31 3.63 9.44
CA CYS A 52 1.91 3.27 9.23
C CYS A 52 1.58 3.13 7.74
N LYS A 53 0.51 2.37 7.47
CA LYS A 53 0.16 1.87 6.13
C LYS A 53 -0.03 2.96 5.08
N LEU A 54 -0.70 4.07 5.42
CA LEU A 54 -0.89 5.14 4.45
C LEU A 54 0.44 5.74 3.99
N HIS A 55 1.36 5.96 4.92
CA HIS A 55 2.68 6.49 4.59
C HIS A 55 3.42 5.54 3.65
N ILE A 56 3.43 4.23 3.96
CA ILE A 56 4.12 3.23 3.12
C ILE A 56 3.56 3.25 1.69
N VAL A 57 2.23 3.11 1.54
CA VAL A 57 1.59 3.03 0.23
C VAL A 57 1.84 4.29 -0.59
N LEU A 58 1.59 5.47 -0.01
CA LEU A 58 1.73 6.74 -0.71
C LEU A 58 3.19 7.10 -0.99
N HIS A 59 4.14 6.66 -0.15
CA HIS A 59 5.56 6.87 -0.40
C HIS A 59 6.02 6.18 -1.69
N TYR A 60 5.71 4.89 -1.85
CA TYR A 60 6.05 4.18 -3.09
C TYR A 60 5.36 4.80 -4.30
N ILE A 61 4.07 5.19 -4.18
CA ILE A 61 3.36 5.85 -5.27
C ILE A 61 4.05 7.18 -5.63
N ALA A 62 4.38 8.02 -4.65
CA ALA A 62 5.04 9.29 -4.88
C ALA A 62 6.41 9.12 -5.57
N ARG A 63 7.20 8.16 -5.09
CA ARG A 63 8.53 7.87 -5.65
C ARG A 63 8.47 7.35 -7.08
N PHE A 64 7.58 6.39 -7.36
CA PHE A 64 7.50 5.77 -8.68
C PHE A 64 6.77 6.63 -9.71
N MET A 65 5.82 7.45 -9.29
CA MET A 65 5.08 8.36 -10.17
C MET A 65 5.71 9.76 -10.30
N GLY A 66 6.87 10.01 -9.66
CA GLY A 66 7.58 11.28 -9.75
C GLY A 66 6.83 12.46 -9.12
N SER A 67 6.09 12.23 -8.02
CA SER A 67 5.34 13.28 -7.32
C SER A 67 6.26 14.43 -6.88
N GLY A 68 5.77 15.67 -6.94
CA GLY A 68 6.51 16.86 -6.54
C GLY A 68 7.69 17.24 -7.46
N ARG A 69 7.84 16.62 -8.62
CA ARG A 69 9.02 16.75 -9.50
C ARG A 69 8.67 17.32 -10.88
N GLY A 70 8.29 18.59 -10.89
CA GLY A 70 7.98 19.33 -12.11
C GLY A 70 6.48 19.40 -12.45
N PRO A 71 6.12 20.13 -13.53
CA PRO A 71 4.71 20.46 -13.84
C PRO A 71 3.86 19.28 -14.31
N ALA A 72 4.49 18.19 -14.76
CA ALA A 72 3.81 16.96 -15.19
C ALA A 72 3.74 15.90 -14.08
N CYS A 73 4.04 16.27 -12.82
CA CYS A 73 4.06 15.34 -11.71
C CYS A 73 2.66 14.77 -11.42
N PHE A 74 2.66 13.56 -10.86
CA PHE A 74 1.47 12.88 -10.34
C PHE A 74 1.26 13.30 -8.87
N PRO A 75 0.31 14.20 -8.53
CA PRO A 75 0.12 14.66 -7.17
C PRO A 75 -0.31 13.53 -6.25
N VAL A 76 0.37 13.39 -5.11
CA VAL A 76 0.04 12.43 -4.05
C VAL A 76 -0.24 13.19 -2.76
N ARG A 77 -1.47 13.07 -2.24
CA ARG A 77 -1.96 13.83 -1.09
C ARG A 77 -2.45 12.92 0.02
N PRO A 78 -1.69 12.79 1.12
CA PRO A 78 -2.18 12.14 2.34
C PRO A 78 -3.22 13.01 3.05
N VAL A 79 -4.25 12.36 3.60
CA VAL A 79 -5.23 12.96 4.52
C VAL A 79 -5.11 12.22 5.84
N GLY A 80 -4.80 12.93 6.92
CA GLY A 80 -4.60 12.29 8.21
C GLY A 80 -4.25 13.27 9.32
N VAL A 81 -3.89 12.73 10.48
CA VAL A 81 -3.53 13.54 11.65
C VAL A 81 -2.27 12.98 12.29
N VAL A 82 -1.31 13.84 12.57
CA VAL A 82 -0.11 13.55 13.35
C VAL A 82 -0.07 14.38 14.63
N GLY A 83 0.72 13.99 15.61
CA GLY A 83 0.93 14.77 16.82
C GLY A 83 1.94 15.91 16.61
N ASN A 84 1.86 16.94 17.46
CA ASN A 84 2.90 17.97 17.54
C ASN A 84 4.12 17.46 18.35
N ASP A 85 4.76 16.43 17.85
CA ASP A 85 5.93 15.80 18.47
C ASP A 85 7.06 15.60 17.44
N ALA A 86 8.20 15.09 17.89
CA ALA A 86 9.37 14.88 17.04
C ALA A 86 9.06 13.88 15.91
N ALA A 87 8.29 12.81 16.19
CA ALA A 87 7.92 11.81 15.20
C ALA A 87 7.03 12.41 14.11
N GLY A 88 6.00 13.20 14.48
CA GLY A 88 5.13 13.85 13.51
C GLY A 88 5.86 14.81 12.59
N ARG A 89 6.73 15.64 13.15
CA ARG A 89 7.55 16.57 12.35
C ARG A 89 8.48 15.82 11.38
N GLN A 90 9.15 14.76 11.88
CA GLN A 90 10.04 13.97 11.04
C GLN A 90 9.31 13.29 9.88
N ILE A 91 8.13 12.70 10.16
CA ILE A 91 7.31 12.05 9.14
C ILE A 91 6.88 13.05 8.06
N LEU A 92 6.44 14.26 8.42
CA LEU A 92 6.05 15.28 7.45
C LEU A 92 7.21 15.71 6.55
N ILE A 93 8.42 15.82 7.11
CA ILE A 93 9.66 16.08 6.33
C ILE A 93 9.91 14.93 5.35
N GLU A 94 9.84 13.69 5.80
CA GLU A 94 10.07 12.51 4.95
C GLU A 94 9.02 12.36 3.84
N MET A 95 7.74 12.60 4.16
CA MET A 95 6.66 12.61 3.16
C MET A 95 6.88 13.70 2.11
N GLY A 96 7.25 14.92 2.53
CA GLY A 96 7.59 16.02 1.62
C GLY A 96 8.82 15.69 0.75
N ALA A 97 9.86 15.11 1.32
CA ALA A 97 11.05 14.67 0.58
C ALA A 97 10.75 13.56 -0.44
N ALA A 98 9.73 12.73 -0.18
CA ALA A 98 9.23 11.77 -1.16
C ALA A 98 8.40 12.40 -2.29
N GLY A 99 8.02 13.69 -2.15
CA GLY A 99 7.23 14.44 -3.12
C GLY A 99 5.74 14.49 -2.82
N MET A 100 5.31 14.09 -1.63
CA MET A 100 3.90 14.18 -1.23
C MET A 100 3.53 15.61 -0.83
N ASP A 101 2.31 16.02 -1.18
CA ASP A 101 1.71 17.28 -0.75
C ASP A 101 0.94 17.05 0.56
N THR A 102 1.53 17.45 1.68
CA THR A 102 1.03 17.18 3.03
C THR A 102 0.03 18.20 3.55
N GLN A 103 -0.52 19.09 2.70
CA GLN A 103 -1.44 20.14 3.12
C GLN A 103 -2.70 19.64 3.87
N PHE A 104 -3.09 18.39 3.68
CA PHE A 104 -4.23 17.76 4.37
C PHE A 104 -3.82 16.87 5.54
N VAL A 105 -2.56 16.95 5.97
CA VAL A 105 -2.11 16.31 7.21
C VAL A 105 -2.13 17.33 8.33
N ARG A 106 -3.14 17.23 9.19
CA ARG A 106 -3.30 18.13 10.34
C ARG A 106 -2.38 17.72 11.48
N THR A 107 -1.82 18.68 12.18
CA THR A 107 -1.05 18.47 13.42
C THR A 107 -1.94 18.71 14.63
N ASP A 108 -2.10 17.69 15.49
CA ASP A 108 -2.84 17.78 16.76
C ASP A 108 -1.91 18.25 17.87
N PRO A 109 -2.27 19.32 18.62
CA PRO A 109 -1.40 19.87 19.65
C PRO A 109 -1.34 19.02 20.95
N THR A 110 -2.29 18.09 21.15
CA THR A 110 -2.47 17.37 22.40
C THR A 110 -2.18 15.88 22.31
N LEU A 111 -2.44 15.29 21.15
CA LEU A 111 -2.25 13.86 20.93
C LEU A 111 -0.85 13.56 20.37
N LYS A 112 -0.42 12.32 20.54
CA LYS A 112 0.85 11.83 20.00
C LYS A 112 0.66 11.27 18.59
N THR A 113 1.68 11.38 17.78
CA THR A 113 1.77 10.69 16.50
C THR A 113 1.57 9.19 16.71
N PRO A 114 0.81 8.48 15.84
CA PRO A 114 0.73 7.03 15.87
C PRO A 114 2.10 6.38 15.93
N PHE A 115 2.25 5.42 16.83
CA PHE A 115 3.51 4.71 17.02
C PHE A 115 3.27 3.21 17.08
N SER A 116 4.08 2.45 16.34
CA SER A 116 4.06 0.99 16.36
C SER A 116 5.33 0.40 16.95
N VAL A 117 5.19 -0.77 17.56
CA VAL A 117 6.29 -1.65 17.92
C VAL A 117 6.11 -2.92 17.12
N CYS A 118 6.95 -3.11 16.12
CA CYS A 118 7.04 -4.35 15.36
C CYS A 118 8.04 -5.29 16.02
N PHE A 119 7.80 -6.58 15.91
CA PHE A 119 8.75 -7.60 16.34
C PHE A 119 8.83 -8.73 15.32
N LEU A 120 10.04 -9.27 15.16
CA LEU A 120 10.36 -10.35 14.25
C LEU A 120 10.88 -11.54 15.03
N TYR A 121 10.41 -12.72 14.70
CA TYR A 121 10.97 -14.00 15.14
C TYR A 121 12.16 -14.40 14.26
N PRO A 122 13.00 -15.37 14.69
CA PRO A 122 14.15 -15.84 13.91
C PRO A 122 13.79 -16.40 12.52
N ASP A 123 12.56 -16.88 12.34
CA ASP A 123 12.06 -17.39 11.05
C ASP A 123 11.57 -16.27 10.10
N GLY A 124 11.66 -14.99 10.53
CA GLY A 124 11.20 -13.83 9.76
C GLY A 124 9.70 -13.55 9.88
N SER A 125 8.94 -14.38 10.58
CA SER A 125 7.57 -14.06 10.98
C SER A 125 7.55 -13.00 12.07
N GLY A 126 6.42 -12.35 12.31
CA GLY A 126 6.35 -11.32 13.35
C GLY A 126 4.96 -10.76 13.55
N GLY A 127 4.89 -9.72 14.35
CA GLY A 127 3.67 -8.99 14.61
C GLY A 127 3.95 -7.52 14.94
N ASN A 128 2.89 -6.76 15.17
CA ASN A 128 3.00 -5.38 15.59
C ASN A 128 1.94 -5.00 16.63
N ILE A 129 2.26 -3.98 17.40
CA ILE A 129 1.32 -3.30 18.30
C ILE A 129 1.35 -1.82 17.92
N THR A 130 0.20 -1.29 17.49
CA THR A 130 0.06 0.12 17.14
C THR A 130 -0.77 0.85 18.21
N SER A 131 -0.38 2.06 18.59
CA SER A 131 -1.07 2.88 19.58
C SER A 131 -2.49 3.24 19.11
N SER A 132 -3.51 2.88 19.88
CA SER A 132 -4.92 3.18 19.57
C SER A 132 -5.36 4.57 20.03
N ASN A 133 -4.66 5.16 21.01
CA ASN A 133 -4.94 6.48 21.61
C ASN A 133 -4.06 7.59 21.00
N SER A 134 -3.82 7.52 19.70
CA SER A 134 -2.96 8.45 18.96
C SER A 134 -3.75 9.48 18.15
N ALA A 135 -3.04 10.42 17.53
CA ALA A 135 -3.63 11.44 16.68
C ALA A 135 -4.42 10.87 15.48
N ALA A 136 -4.12 9.65 15.01
CA ALA A 136 -4.90 9.01 13.95
C ALA A 136 -6.39 8.83 14.33
N GLY A 137 -6.67 8.60 15.61
CA GLY A 137 -8.05 8.53 16.13
C GLY A 137 -8.79 9.87 16.17
N ALA A 138 -8.07 10.98 16.04
CA ALA A 138 -8.64 12.34 15.99
C ALA A 138 -8.93 12.83 14.56
N LEU A 139 -8.76 11.98 13.54
CA LEU A 139 -9.24 12.29 12.21
C LEU A 139 -10.73 12.60 12.25
N SER A 140 -11.18 13.62 11.52
CA SER A 140 -12.53 14.15 11.56
C SER A 140 -13.15 14.24 10.17
N PHE A 141 -14.45 14.49 10.11
CA PHE A 141 -15.16 14.80 8.86
C PHE A 141 -14.65 16.07 8.20
N ASP A 142 -14.24 17.06 8.98
CA ASP A 142 -13.69 18.33 8.46
C ASP A 142 -12.35 18.10 7.75
N ASP A 143 -11.51 17.19 8.28
CA ASP A 143 -10.26 16.80 7.62
C ASP A 143 -10.54 16.16 6.25
N LEU A 144 -11.59 15.32 6.14
CA LEU A 144 -12.01 14.74 4.86
C LEU A 144 -12.60 15.79 3.92
N ALA A 145 -13.41 16.70 4.45
CA ALA A 145 -14.05 17.77 3.68
C ALA A 145 -13.03 18.73 3.05
N ALA A 146 -11.88 18.96 3.71
CA ALA A 146 -10.80 19.76 3.16
C ALA A 146 -10.23 19.21 1.84
N ALA A 147 -10.24 17.89 1.65
CA ALA A 147 -9.77 17.22 0.42
C ALA A 147 -10.83 17.17 -0.70
N LEU A 148 -12.11 17.42 -0.39
CA LEU A 148 -13.24 17.31 -1.33
C LEU A 148 -13.07 18.10 -2.63
N PRO A 149 -12.59 19.38 -2.65
CA PRO A 149 -12.41 20.12 -3.90
C PRO A 149 -11.47 19.42 -4.88
N TYR A 150 -10.40 18.79 -4.37
CA TYR A 150 -9.42 18.06 -5.18
C TYR A 150 -9.97 16.73 -5.68
N MET A 151 -10.75 16.02 -4.85
CA MET A 151 -11.44 14.79 -5.25
C MET A 151 -12.44 15.03 -6.36
N LYS A 152 -13.23 16.12 -6.26
CA LYS A 152 -14.17 16.55 -7.29
C LYS A 152 -13.47 16.94 -8.60
N ALA A 153 -12.39 17.72 -8.51
CA ALA A 153 -11.62 18.15 -9.68
C ALA A 153 -10.98 16.96 -10.42
N ALA A 154 -10.54 15.94 -9.69
CA ALA A 154 -9.96 14.73 -10.27
C ALA A 154 -11.02 13.85 -10.96
N GLY A 155 -12.24 13.76 -10.41
CA GLY A 155 -13.33 12.96 -10.97
C GLY A 155 -12.92 11.51 -11.19
N ALA A 156 -13.30 10.93 -12.32
CA ALA A 156 -12.98 9.54 -12.68
C ALA A 156 -11.48 9.25 -12.85
N ARG A 157 -10.65 10.29 -12.86
CA ARG A 157 -9.20 10.20 -12.98
C ARG A 157 -8.46 10.31 -11.63
N GLY A 158 -9.20 10.46 -10.53
CA GLY A 158 -8.66 10.46 -9.17
C GLY A 158 -8.62 9.05 -8.58
N LEU A 159 -7.49 8.71 -7.93
CA LEU A 159 -7.37 7.56 -7.05
C LEU A 159 -7.68 7.98 -5.62
N ALA A 160 -8.65 7.34 -4.99
CA ALA A 160 -8.98 7.52 -3.58
C ALA A 160 -8.57 6.26 -2.80
N LEU A 161 -7.49 6.36 -2.04
CA LEU A 161 -6.95 5.26 -1.25
C LEU A 161 -7.47 5.34 0.19
N CYS A 162 -7.95 4.22 0.71
CA CYS A 162 -8.50 4.12 2.05
C CYS A 162 -7.93 2.89 2.76
N VAL A 163 -6.94 3.11 3.63
CA VAL A 163 -6.19 2.04 4.29
C VAL A 163 -6.40 2.06 5.81
N PRO A 164 -6.03 0.99 6.55
CA PRO A 164 -6.23 0.88 8.00
C PRO A 164 -5.61 2.00 8.86
N GLU A 165 -5.79 1.83 10.18
CA GLU A 165 -5.23 2.63 11.28
C GLU A 165 -5.94 3.97 11.52
N VAL A 166 -7.13 4.15 10.95
CA VAL A 166 -8.08 5.23 11.24
C VAL A 166 -9.48 4.63 11.40
N PRO A 167 -10.43 5.32 12.08
CA PRO A 167 -11.76 4.77 12.36
C PRO A 167 -12.51 4.34 11.08
N LEU A 168 -13.13 3.15 11.11
CA LEU A 168 -13.88 2.58 9.99
C LEU A 168 -15.02 3.48 9.49
N GLU A 169 -15.66 4.24 10.40
CA GLU A 169 -16.72 5.17 10.03
C GLU A 169 -16.21 6.29 9.12
N LEU A 170 -15.05 6.87 9.44
CA LEU A 170 -14.41 7.89 8.60
C LEU A 170 -13.93 7.31 7.28
N ARG A 171 -13.43 6.07 7.30
CA ARG A 171 -13.06 5.35 6.08
C ARG A 171 -14.26 5.13 5.17
N ARG A 172 -15.42 4.76 5.73
CA ARG A 172 -16.66 4.64 4.98
C ARG A 172 -17.05 5.98 4.35
N ASN A 173 -17.08 7.06 5.12
CA ASN A 173 -17.41 8.40 4.62
C ASN A 173 -16.46 8.83 3.50
N PHE A 174 -15.15 8.59 3.65
CA PHE A 174 -14.19 8.90 2.60
C PHE A 174 -14.49 8.13 1.31
N LEU A 175 -14.82 6.84 1.39
CA LEU A 175 -15.20 6.03 0.22
C LEU A 175 -16.52 6.48 -0.41
N GLU A 176 -17.49 6.93 0.40
CA GLU A 176 -18.75 7.51 -0.09
C GLU A 176 -18.50 8.82 -0.82
N ILE A 177 -17.72 9.74 -0.23
CA ILE A 177 -17.28 10.99 -0.89
C ILE A 177 -16.55 10.68 -2.21
N ALA A 178 -15.63 9.71 -2.20
CA ALA A 178 -14.91 9.29 -3.39
C ALA A 178 -15.85 8.74 -4.47
N SER A 179 -16.88 7.99 -4.06
CA SER A 179 -17.92 7.49 -4.97
C SER A 179 -18.69 8.62 -5.62
N ASP A 180 -19.13 9.61 -4.82
CA ASP A 180 -19.88 10.76 -5.30
C ASP A 180 -19.06 11.66 -6.22
N CYS A 181 -17.73 11.72 -6.01
CA CYS A 181 -16.79 12.41 -6.88
C CYS A 181 -16.44 11.58 -8.14
N GLY A 182 -16.85 10.33 -8.23
CA GLY A 182 -16.51 9.42 -9.33
C GLY A 182 -15.09 8.88 -9.27
N ASN A 183 -14.37 9.05 -8.15
CA ASN A 183 -13.00 8.56 -8.00
C ASN A 183 -12.93 7.03 -7.96
N TYR A 184 -11.81 6.46 -8.39
CA TYR A 184 -11.51 5.03 -8.27
C TYR A 184 -11.08 4.71 -6.84
N ARG A 185 -11.80 3.81 -6.16
CA ARG A 185 -11.69 3.55 -4.72
C ARG A 185 -10.85 2.32 -4.44
N VAL A 186 -9.72 2.54 -3.79
CA VAL A 186 -8.74 1.53 -3.41
C VAL A 186 -8.79 1.34 -1.90
N THR A 187 -8.93 0.11 -1.41
CA THR A 187 -8.97 -0.15 0.03
C THR A 187 -8.29 -1.46 0.41
N SER A 188 -7.85 -1.53 1.65
CA SER A 188 -7.39 -2.74 2.34
C SER A 188 -7.95 -2.76 3.75
N PHE A 189 -7.91 -3.90 4.42
CA PHE A 189 -8.38 -4.07 5.79
C PHE A 189 -7.38 -4.94 6.55
N VAL A 190 -7.33 -4.81 7.87
CA VAL A 190 -6.68 -5.80 8.72
C VAL A 190 -7.69 -6.88 9.13
N LEU A 191 -7.20 -8.06 9.47
CA LEU A 191 -8.03 -9.24 9.78
C LEU A 191 -9.16 -8.92 10.78
N GLY A 192 -8.84 -8.17 11.83
CA GLY A 192 -9.81 -7.78 12.87
C GLY A 192 -10.94 -6.86 12.41
N GLU A 193 -10.77 -6.16 11.27
CA GLU A 193 -11.76 -5.22 10.72
C GLU A 193 -12.73 -5.87 9.71
N ILE A 194 -12.38 -7.04 9.14
CA ILE A 194 -13.09 -7.60 7.96
C ILE A 194 -14.61 -7.71 8.19
N LYS A 195 -15.02 -8.30 9.31
CA LYS A 195 -16.45 -8.50 9.59
C LYS A 195 -17.21 -7.19 9.75
N GLU A 196 -16.60 -6.24 10.44
CA GLU A 196 -17.23 -4.93 10.66
C GLU A 196 -17.24 -4.12 9.36
N ALA A 197 -16.18 -4.15 8.57
CA ALA A 197 -16.12 -3.53 7.25
C ALA A 197 -17.19 -4.10 6.29
N GLN A 198 -17.44 -5.42 6.33
CA GLN A 198 -18.55 -6.04 5.58
C GLN A 198 -19.91 -5.53 6.07
N ARG A 199 -20.15 -5.54 7.40
CA ARG A 199 -21.41 -5.09 8.00
C ARG A 199 -21.70 -3.63 7.67
N MET A 200 -20.69 -2.78 7.67
CA MET A 200 -20.79 -1.36 7.32
C MET A 200 -20.84 -1.09 5.82
N GLY A 201 -20.66 -2.09 4.96
CA GLY A 201 -20.72 -1.94 3.51
C GLY A 201 -19.44 -1.39 2.84
N LEU A 202 -18.32 -1.24 3.57
CA LEU A 202 -17.08 -0.70 3.00
C LEU A 202 -16.55 -1.54 1.83
N VAL A 203 -16.63 -2.88 1.95
CA VAL A 203 -16.22 -3.80 0.88
C VAL A 203 -17.01 -3.57 -0.41
N ALA A 204 -18.30 -3.16 -0.29
CA ALA A 204 -19.15 -2.88 -1.45
C ALA A 204 -18.76 -1.58 -2.17
N LEU A 205 -18.12 -0.66 -1.48
CA LEU A 205 -17.64 0.61 -2.03
C LEU A 205 -16.31 0.49 -2.80
N ALA A 206 -15.59 -0.62 -2.66
CA ALA A 206 -14.27 -0.80 -3.28
C ALA A 206 -14.34 -1.06 -4.79
N ASP A 207 -13.46 -0.42 -5.55
CA ASP A 207 -13.14 -0.76 -6.93
C ASP A 207 -11.86 -1.65 -7.00
N LEU A 208 -10.93 -1.47 -6.04
CA LEU A 208 -9.77 -2.34 -5.83
C LEU A 208 -9.66 -2.70 -4.35
N LEU A 209 -9.64 -3.98 -4.04
CA LEU A 209 -9.50 -4.53 -2.69
C LEU A 209 -8.21 -5.34 -2.58
N ALA A 210 -7.33 -4.97 -1.66
CA ALA A 210 -6.10 -5.69 -1.38
C ALA A 210 -6.18 -6.38 -0.01
N LEU A 211 -5.93 -7.68 0.01
CA LEU A 211 -6.00 -8.55 1.19
C LEU A 211 -4.83 -9.55 1.17
N ASN A 212 -4.45 -10.03 2.34
CA ASN A 212 -3.67 -11.25 2.45
C ASN A 212 -4.59 -12.50 2.47
N GLN A 213 -4.01 -13.69 2.49
CA GLN A 213 -4.77 -14.94 2.45
C GLN A 213 -5.71 -15.11 3.65
N GLU A 214 -5.31 -14.69 4.85
CA GLU A 214 -6.12 -14.77 6.06
C GLU A 214 -7.29 -13.79 6.01
N GLU A 215 -7.04 -12.55 5.60
CA GLU A 215 -8.04 -11.51 5.41
C GLU A 215 -9.05 -11.88 4.32
N ALA A 216 -8.55 -12.42 3.20
CA ALA A 216 -9.41 -12.93 2.13
C ALA A 216 -10.25 -14.13 2.58
N SER A 217 -9.68 -15.03 3.40
CA SER A 217 -10.40 -16.15 3.99
C SER A 217 -11.49 -15.69 4.96
N ALA A 218 -11.21 -14.66 5.77
CA ALA A 218 -12.20 -14.06 6.67
C ALA A 218 -13.35 -13.37 5.91
N LEU A 219 -13.05 -12.79 4.72
CA LEU A 219 -14.06 -12.16 3.85
C LEU A 219 -14.91 -13.18 3.11
N LEU A 220 -14.29 -14.23 2.58
CA LEU A 220 -14.90 -15.17 1.62
C LEU A 220 -15.29 -16.52 2.26
N GLY A 221 -14.81 -16.79 3.47
CA GLY A 221 -15.03 -18.04 4.18
C GLY A 221 -16.40 -18.15 4.83
N ASP A 222 -16.69 -19.36 5.34
CA ASP A 222 -17.98 -19.71 5.96
C ASP A 222 -17.98 -19.48 7.49
N GLY A 223 -16.82 -19.05 8.06
CA GLY A 223 -16.71 -18.83 9.50
C GLY A 223 -15.34 -18.32 9.97
N PRO A 224 -15.25 -17.89 11.24
CA PRO A 224 -14.01 -17.34 11.78
C PRO A 224 -12.93 -18.40 11.97
N GLY A 225 -11.68 -18.02 11.70
CA GLY A 225 -10.48 -18.81 12.00
C GLY A 225 -10.16 -19.94 11.00
N HIS A 226 -10.93 -20.05 9.92
CA HIS A 226 -10.62 -21.02 8.86
C HIS A 226 -9.91 -20.33 7.69
N VAL A 227 -8.65 -20.66 7.47
CA VAL A 227 -7.90 -20.21 6.30
C VAL A 227 -8.26 -21.10 5.12
N LEU A 228 -8.83 -20.53 4.07
CA LEU A 228 -9.17 -21.26 2.86
C LEU A 228 -7.91 -21.75 2.15
N ASP A 229 -7.96 -22.96 1.61
CA ASP A 229 -6.93 -23.39 0.65
C ASP A 229 -6.93 -22.51 -0.59
N GLU A 230 -5.81 -22.46 -1.31
CA GLU A 230 -5.63 -21.54 -2.44
C GLU A 230 -6.65 -21.79 -3.56
N GLY A 231 -7.06 -23.02 -3.82
CA GLY A 231 -8.02 -23.36 -4.86
C GLY A 231 -9.41 -22.83 -4.55
N LEU A 232 -9.91 -23.09 -3.35
CA LEU A 232 -11.22 -22.61 -2.89
C LEU A 232 -11.25 -21.08 -2.76
N LEU A 233 -10.15 -20.48 -2.27
CA LEU A 233 -10.01 -19.04 -2.18
C LEU A 233 -10.07 -18.40 -3.57
N ALA A 234 -9.35 -18.96 -4.55
CA ALA A 234 -9.35 -18.46 -5.92
C ALA A 234 -10.73 -18.57 -6.57
N GLU A 235 -11.44 -19.69 -6.37
CA GLU A 235 -12.81 -19.88 -6.85
C GLU A 235 -13.78 -18.82 -6.28
N ARG A 236 -13.75 -18.64 -4.95
CA ARG A 236 -14.66 -17.70 -4.28
C ARG A 236 -14.35 -16.24 -4.63
N ALA A 237 -13.07 -15.87 -4.75
CA ALA A 237 -12.64 -14.55 -5.18
C ALA A 237 -13.05 -14.27 -6.64
N ALA A 238 -12.85 -15.21 -7.56
CA ALA A 238 -13.30 -15.10 -8.93
C ALA A 238 -14.83 -14.92 -8.99
N LYS A 239 -15.61 -15.73 -8.26
CA LYS A 239 -17.07 -15.62 -8.18
C LYS A 239 -17.52 -14.26 -7.65
N LEU A 240 -16.85 -13.70 -6.64
CA LEU A 240 -17.15 -12.37 -6.13
C LEU A 240 -16.96 -11.30 -7.21
N THR A 241 -15.88 -11.38 -8.00
CA THR A 241 -15.62 -10.42 -9.10
C THR A 241 -16.55 -10.59 -10.31
N VAL A 242 -17.22 -11.76 -10.47
CA VAL A 242 -18.33 -11.90 -11.42
C VAL A 242 -19.57 -11.15 -10.95
N THR A 243 -19.93 -11.31 -9.67
CA THR A 243 -21.11 -10.64 -9.10
C THR A 243 -20.92 -9.14 -8.93
N ARG A 244 -19.65 -8.68 -8.89
CA ARG A 244 -19.24 -7.28 -8.79
C ARG A 244 -18.25 -6.92 -9.90
N PRO A 245 -18.70 -6.69 -11.14
CA PRO A 245 -17.81 -6.56 -12.31
C PRO A 245 -16.82 -5.39 -12.24
N ARG A 246 -17.08 -4.38 -11.39
CA ARG A 246 -16.16 -3.26 -11.15
C ARG A 246 -15.09 -3.57 -10.13
N LEU A 247 -15.30 -4.60 -9.29
CA LEU A 247 -14.35 -4.96 -8.24
C LEU A 247 -13.17 -5.73 -8.83
N ARG A 248 -11.97 -5.25 -8.51
CA ARG A 248 -10.70 -5.96 -8.64
C ARG A 248 -10.23 -6.39 -7.27
N MET A 249 -9.63 -7.57 -7.17
CA MET A 249 -9.06 -8.05 -5.92
C MET A 249 -7.61 -8.44 -6.11
N ILE A 250 -6.80 -8.13 -5.11
CA ILE A 250 -5.45 -8.66 -4.93
C ILE A 250 -5.48 -9.54 -3.69
N VAL A 251 -4.91 -10.74 -3.78
CA VAL A 251 -4.70 -11.60 -2.62
C VAL A 251 -3.24 -12.02 -2.57
N SER A 252 -2.51 -11.51 -1.58
CA SER A 252 -1.12 -11.90 -1.35
C SER A 252 -1.05 -13.26 -0.64
N THR A 253 -0.10 -14.11 -1.08
CA THR A 253 0.15 -15.46 -0.55
C THR A 253 1.57 -15.59 0.01
N GLY A 254 2.08 -14.51 0.61
CA GLY A 254 3.41 -14.44 1.19
C GLY A 254 4.51 -14.70 0.16
N ARG A 255 5.46 -15.56 0.52
CA ARG A 255 6.63 -15.91 -0.33
C ARG A 255 6.27 -16.53 -1.69
N LYS A 256 5.04 -16.98 -1.90
CA LYS A 256 4.62 -17.57 -3.17
C LYS A 256 4.33 -16.50 -4.23
N GLY A 257 3.85 -15.33 -3.83
CA GLY A 257 3.46 -14.25 -4.74
C GLY A 257 2.06 -13.70 -4.45
N ALA A 258 1.31 -13.36 -5.51
CA ALA A 258 -0.05 -12.83 -5.34
C ALA A 258 -0.98 -13.24 -6.49
N TYR A 259 -2.26 -13.34 -6.16
CA TYR A 259 -3.35 -13.46 -7.13
C TYR A 259 -3.96 -12.08 -7.40
N GLY A 260 -4.35 -11.84 -8.65
CA GLY A 260 -5.25 -10.78 -9.06
C GLY A 260 -6.52 -11.36 -9.66
N PHE A 261 -7.68 -10.79 -9.33
CA PHE A 261 -9.00 -11.22 -9.82
C PHE A 261 -9.77 -10.05 -10.41
N GLU A 262 -10.31 -10.22 -11.61
CA GLU A 262 -11.12 -9.22 -12.32
C GLU A 262 -12.18 -9.93 -13.19
N SER A 263 -13.45 -9.60 -13.00
CA SER A 263 -14.57 -10.10 -13.83
C SER A 263 -14.55 -11.64 -14.01
N GLY A 264 -14.29 -12.38 -12.95
CA GLY A 264 -14.24 -13.84 -12.94
C GLY A 264 -12.95 -14.46 -13.47
N SER A 265 -12.04 -13.67 -14.01
CA SER A 265 -10.71 -14.11 -14.44
C SER A 265 -9.68 -13.90 -13.34
N SER A 266 -8.61 -14.69 -13.38
CA SER A 266 -7.50 -14.56 -12.43
C SER A 266 -6.14 -14.56 -13.13
N GLN A 267 -5.14 -14.03 -12.44
CA GLN A 267 -3.72 -14.20 -12.73
C GLN A 267 -3.02 -14.54 -11.42
N PHE A 268 -2.12 -15.49 -11.46
CA PHE A 268 -1.13 -15.68 -10.40
C PHE A 268 0.23 -15.15 -10.85
N CYS A 269 0.79 -14.25 -10.09
CA CYS A 269 2.16 -13.76 -10.27
C CYS A 269 3.04 -14.35 -9.16
N PRO A 270 3.95 -15.28 -9.48
CA PRO A 270 4.89 -15.83 -8.49
C PRO A 270 5.89 -14.75 -8.06
N ALA A 271 6.31 -14.78 -6.80
CA ALA A 271 7.43 -13.98 -6.31
C ALA A 271 8.77 -14.65 -6.65
N PRO A 272 9.87 -13.88 -6.77
CA PRO A 272 11.21 -14.45 -6.88
C PRO A 272 11.58 -15.21 -5.60
N VAL A 273 12.40 -16.24 -5.75
CA VAL A 273 12.96 -16.96 -4.59
C VAL A 273 14.07 -16.11 -3.99
N LEU A 274 13.85 -15.66 -2.75
CA LEU A 274 14.80 -14.83 -2.01
C LEU A 274 14.69 -15.09 -0.49
N GLN A 275 15.71 -14.64 0.24
CA GLN A 275 15.67 -14.62 1.71
C GLN A 275 15.25 -13.20 2.12
N PRO A 276 14.06 -13.01 2.72
CA PRO A 276 13.62 -11.69 3.13
C PRO A 276 14.42 -11.21 4.35
N THR A 277 14.74 -9.93 4.36
CA THR A 277 15.29 -9.26 5.55
C THR A 277 14.15 -8.88 6.51
N SER A 278 13.03 -8.40 5.96
CA SER A 278 11.80 -8.12 6.72
C SER A 278 10.60 -8.31 5.79
N THR A 279 9.49 -8.83 6.33
CA THR A 279 8.21 -8.92 5.58
C THR A 279 7.24 -7.79 5.92
N ALA A 280 7.60 -6.93 6.87
CA ALA A 280 6.79 -5.78 7.26
C ALA A 280 6.61 -4.80 6.07
N GLY A 281 5.39 -4.35 5.83
CA GLY A 281 5.07 -3.43 4.73
C GLY A 281 5.00 -4.05 3.33
N ALA A 282 5.29 -5.36 3.15
CA ALA A 282 5.27 -6.02 1.84
C ALA A 282 3.89 -5.96 1.16
N GLY A 283 2.80 -6.11 1.93
CA GLY A 283 1.43 -5.98 1.43
C GLY A 283 1.11 -4.56 0.97
N ASP A 284 1.61 -3.56 1.69
CA ASP A 284 1.44 -2.15 1.35
C ASP A 284 2.28 -1.79 0.10
N ALA A 285 3.49 -2.32 -0.02
CA ALA A 285 4.32 -2.21 -1.21
C ALA A 285 3.67 -2.89 -2.43
N LEU A 286 3.05 -4.08 -2.26
CA LEU A 286 2.28 -4.76 -3.30
C LEU A 286 1.15 -3.84 -3.81
N LEU A 287 0.34 -3.31 -2.90
CA LEU A 287 -0.76 -2.42 -3.23
C LEU A 287 -0.28 -1.17 -3.97
N ALA A 288 0.77 -0.53 -3.44
CA ALA A 288 1.37 0.66 -4.07
C ALA A 288 1.85 0.38 -5.50
N GLY A 289 2.55 -0.73 -5.72
CA GLY A 289 3.01 -1.13 -7.04
C GLY A 289 1.85 -1.38 -8.01
N VAL A 290 0.78 -2.08 -7.58
CA VAL A 290 -0.41 -2.27 -8.42
C VAL A 290 -1.05 -0.94 -8.78
N VAL A 291 -1.19 -0.02 -7.83
CA VAL A 291 -1.74 1.33 -8.07
C VAL A 291 -0.88 2.10 -9.08
N CYS A 292 0.44 2.05 -8.96
CA CYS A 292 1.35 2.68 -9.93
C CYS A 292 1.21 2.08 -11.33
N GLY A 293 1.13 0.75 -11.45
CA GLY A 293 0.92 0.08 -12.73
C GLY A 293 -0.40 0.48 -13.39
N LEU A 294 -1.49 0.57 -12.61
CA LEU A 294 -2.79 1.05 -13.11
C LEU A 294 -2.71 2.53 -13.53
N ALA A 295 -2.04 3.38 -12.77
CA ALA A 295 -1.87 4.79 -13.10
C ALA A 295 -1.04 4.98 -14.38
N ALA A 296 -0.06 4.11 -14.61
CA ALA A 296 0.73 4.06 -15.84
C ALA A 296 -0.02 3.44 -17.04
N GLY A 297 -1.27 2.99 -16.84
CA GLY A 297 -2.11 2.43 -17.90
C GLY A 297 -1.85 0.95 -18.21
N LEU A 298 -1.13 0.23 -17.35
CA LEU A 298 -0.97 -1.21 -17.50
C LEU A 298 -2.30 -1.92 -17.26
N PRO A 299 -2.56 -3.05 -17.95
CA PRO A 299 -3.69 -3.91 -17.61
C PRO A 299 -3.52 -4.42 -16.18
N PHE A 300 -4.64 -4.53 -15.44
CA PHE A 300 -4.58 -5.02 -14.06
C PHE A 300 -3.98 -6.42 -13.97
N ILE A 301 -4.53 -7.35 -14.79
CA ILE A 301 -4.07 -8.73 -14.90
C ILE A 301 -4.00 -9.15 -16.37
N LYS A 302 -3.27 -10.22 -16.65
CA LYS A 302 -3.42 -11.01 -17.86
C LYS A 302 -4.32 -12.21 -17.55
N ARG A 303 -5.50 -12.22 -18.15
CA ARG A 303 -6.56 -13.18 -17.82
C ARG A 303 -6.10 -14.62 -17.97
N ASN A 304 -6.41 -15.44 -16.94
CA ASN A 304 -6.12 -16.87 -16.88
C ASN A 304 -4.65 -17.24 -17.10
N GLU A 305 -3.72 -16.35 -16.68
CA GLU A 305 -2.30 -16.63 -16.66
C GLU A 305 -1.88 -17.11 -15.26
N SER A 306 -1.34 -18.31 -15.20
CA SER A 306 -0.70 -18.86 -14.00
C SER A 306 0.78 -19.06 -14.31
N GLY A 307 1.64 -18.24 -13.73
CA GLY A 307 3.10 -18.44 -13.79
C GLY A 307 3.55 -19.45 -12.74
N SER A 308 4.48 -20.33 -13.09
CA SER A 308 5.13 -21.22 -12.14
C SER A 308 6.42 -20.66 -11.56
N SER A 309 7.01 -19.65 -12.21
CA SER A 309 8.28 -19.02 -11.83
C SER A 309 8.28 -17.54 -12.13
N PHE A 310 8.98 -16.77 -11.30
CA PHE A 310 9.28 -15.37 -11.56
C PHE A 310 10.37 -15.21 -12.62
N SER A 311 11.39 -16.09 -12.59
CA SER A 311 12.45 -16.12 -13.61
C SER A 311 11.89 -16.51 -14.97
N GLY A 312 12.29 -15.78 -16.01
CA GLY A 312 11.78 -15.89 -17.37
C GLY A 312 10.47 -15.13 -17.62
N ARG A 313 9.89 -14.49 -16.59
CA ARG A 313 8.65 -13.72 -16.71
C ARG A 313 8.89 -12.36 -17.38
N ILE A 314 7.97 -11.96 -18.24
CA ILE A 314 7.91 -10.59 -18.77
C ILE A 314 6.87 -9.82 -17.94
N LEU A 315 7.30 -8.82 -17.18
CA LEU A 315 6.46 -8.00 -16.32
C LEU A 315 5.69 -7.00 -17.18
N ARG A 316 4.35 -7.13 -17.22
CA ARG A 316 3.50 -6.38 -18.16
C ARG A 316 2.15 -5.94 -17.57
N THR A 317 1.82 -6.37 -16.35
CA THR A 317 0.56 -6.05 -15.70
C THR A 317 0.81 -5.24 -14.42
N ALA A 318 -0.22 -4.57 -13.93
CA ALA A 318 -0.15 -3.88 -12.64
C ALA A 318 0.12 -4.88 -11.50
N LEU A 319 -0.44 -6.10 -11.56
CA LEU A 319 -0.14 -7.16 -10.59
C LEU A 319 1.34 -7.57 -10.63
N ASP A 320 1.93 -7.74 -11.83
CA ASP A 320 3.37 -8.05 -11.95
C ASP A 320 4.22 -6.97 -11.30
N PHE A 321 3.90 -5.69 -11.55
CA PHE A 321 4.61 -4.56 -10.95
C PHE A 321 4.43 -4.50 -9.43
N GLY A 322 3.24 -4.84 -8.93
CA GLY A 322 2.98 -4.95 -7.49
C GLY A 322 3.82 -6.03 -6.82
N VAL A 323 3.84 -7.24 -7.39
CA VAL A 323 4.65 -8.36 -6.85
C VAL A 323 6.14 -8.03 -6.90
N LEU A 324 6.61 -7.38 -7.98
CA LEU A 324 7.99 -6.90 -8.07
C LEU A 324 8.32 -5.94 -6.92
N ASN A 325 7.47 -4.92 -6.68
CA ASN A 325 7.71 -3.94 -5.61
C ASN A 325 7.68 -4.59 -4.22
N ALA A 326 6.72 -5.48 -3.96
CA ALA A 326 6.68 -6.23 -2.70
C ALA A 326 7.93 -7.09 -2.50
N SER A 327 8.40 -7.76 -3.55
CA SER A 327 9.61 -8.59 -3.50
C SER A 327 10.88 -7.76 -3.28
N PHE A 328 10.94 -6.56 -3.86
CA PHE A 328 12.03 -5.61 -3.62
C PHE A 328 11.98 -5.07 -2.19
N SER A 329 10.80 -4.71 -1.69
CA SER A 329 10.65 -4.14 -0.35
C SER A 329 11.18 -5.05 0.76
N VAL A 330 10.97 -6.36 0.65
CA VAL A 330 11.39 -7.33 1.68
C VAL A 330 12.91 -7.58 1.74
N THR A 331 13.69 -7.02 0.81
CA THR A 331 15.16 -7.07 0.87
C THR A 331 15.76 -6.02 1.81
N SER A 332 14.93 -5.11 2.32
CA SER A 332 15.30 -4.09 3.31
C SER A 332 14.76 -4.44 4.70
N PRO A 333 15.46 -4.08 5.79
CA PRO A 333 14.91 -4.15 7.14
C PRO A 333 13.82 -3.09 7.39
N HIS A 334 13.74 -2.04 6.55
CA HIS A 334 12.76 -0.96 6.66
C HIS A 334 11.46 -1.32 5.97
N THR A 335 10.33 -0.85 6.47
CA THR A 335 9.01 -1.04 5.82
C THR A 335 8.87 -0.27 4.51
N ILE A 336 9.67 0.79 4.33
CA ILE A 336 9.89 1.46 3.05
C ILE A 336 11.35 1.24 2.65
N HIS A 337 11.58 0.62 1.50
CA HIS A 337 12.94 0.41 1.01
C HIS A 337 13.64 1.76 0.74
N PRO A 338 14.83 2.04 1.32
CA PRO A 338 15.49 3.34 1.18
C PRO A 338 15.82 3.67 -0.29
N ASP A 339 16.15 2.65 -1.09
CA ASP A 339 16.44 2.79 -2.52
C ASP A 339 15.18 2.62 -3.40
N ALA A 340 13.98 2.97 -2.86
CA ALA A 340 12.74 2.87 -3.62
C ALA A 340 12.75 3.83 -4.82
N ALA A 341 13.27 3.33 -5.96
CA ALA A 341 13.26 4.02 -7.24
C ALA A 341 13.15 3.01 -8.38
N LEU A 342 12.60 3.45 -9.53
CA LEU A 342 12.32 2.53 -10.65
C LEU A 342 13.58 1.88 -11.24
N LYS A 343 14.71 2.59 -11.24
CA LYS A 343 15.98 2.07 -11.75
C LYS A 343 16.42 0.86 -10.94
N GLU A 344 16.41 0.97 -9.63
CA GLU A 344 16.79 -0.08 -8.68
C GLU A 344 15.79 -1.24 -8.73
N LEU A 345 14.49 -0.92 -8.84
CA LEU A 345 13.42 -1.92 -8.96
C LEU A 345 13.56 -2.74 -10.26
N PHE A 346 13.90 -2.11 -11.39
CA PHE A 346 14.10 -2.82 -12.66
C PHE A 346 15.38 -3.64 -12.66
N ALA A 347 16.47 -3.11 -12.08
CA ALA A 347 17.70 -3.87 -11.88
C ALA A 347 17.47 -5.11 -11.01
N PHE A 348 16.65 -4.99 -9.97
CA PHE A 348 16.24 -6.12 -9.14
C PHE A 348 15.45 -7.18 -9.95
N ALA A 349 14.51 -6.77 -10.81
CA ALA A 349 13.78 -7.69 -11.67
C ALA A 349 14.73 -8.48 -12.59
N GLU A 350 15.65 -7.77 -13.26
CA GLU A 350 16.62 -8.36 -14.17
C GLU A 350 17.59 -9.31 -13.47
N SER A 351 18.06 -8.96 -12.27
CA SER A 351 18.93 -9.82 -11.46
C SER A 351 18.25 -11.13 -11.00
N HIS A 352 16.91 -11.17 -10.97
CA HIS A 352 16.11 -12.35 -10.67
C HIS A 352 15.54 -13.03 -11.92
N GLY A 353 16.05 -12.68 -13.09
CA GLY A 353 15.73 -13.33 -14.37
C GLY A 353 14.40 -12.91 -14.99
N ALA A 354 13.75 -11.87 -14.48
CA ALA A 354 12.56 -11.31 -15.12
C ALA A 354 12.96 -10.16 -16.08
N SER A 355 12.12 -9.88 -17.06
CA SER A 355 12.31 -8.76 -17.98
C SER A 355 11.15 -7.77 -17.90
N ILE A 356 11.46 -6.51 -18.20
CA ILE A 356 10.47 -5.44 -18.23
C ILE A 356 9.89 -5.36 -19.64
N SER A 357 8.57 -5.41 -19.78
CA SER A 357 7.89 -5.30 -21.08
C SER A 357 8.10 -3.93 -21.74
N ASP A 358 8.01 -3.87 -23.06
CA ASP A 358 8.10 -2.61 -23.80
C ASP A 358 7.02 -1.61 -23.35
N SER A 359 5.79 -2.09 -23.07
CA SER A 359 4.71 -1.22 -22.56
C SER A 359 5.05 -0.55 -21.22
N LEU A 360 5.72 -1.29 -20.32
CA LEU A 360 6.16 -0.73 -19.03
C LEU A 360 7.39 0.19 -19.21
N ARG A 361 8.32 -0.13 -20.12
CA ARG A 361 9.44 0.76 -20.46
C ARG A 361 8.96 2.06 -21.11
N CYS A 362 8.01 2.01 -22.03
CA CYS A 362 7.42 3.18 -22.66
C CYS A 362 6.61 4.06 -21.70
N ALA A 363 6.15 3.50 -20.58
CA ALA A 363 5.50 4.27 -19.52
C ALA A 363 6.46 5.03 -18.61
N CYS A 364 7.79 4.93 -18.82
CA CYS A 364 8.80 5.61 -18.02
C CYS A 364 9.26 6.92 -18.68
N TYR A 365 9.59 7.91 -17.84
CA TYR A 365 10.21 9.17 -18.26
C TYR A 365 11.26 9.63 -17.24
N GLU A 366 12.17 10.51 -17.68
CA GLU A 366 13.12 11.15 -16.78
C GLU A 366 12.51 12.43 -16.20
N CYS A 367 12.38 12.50 -14.87
CA CYS A 367 11.96 13.72 -14.17
C CYS A 367 13.16 14.45 -13.58
N GLU A 368 13.02 15.77 -13.41
CA GLU A 368 14.02 16.63 -12.78
C GLU A 368 14.31 16.16 -11.34
N GLN A 369 15.56 16.31 -10.90
CA GLN A 369 15.90 16.08 -9.51
C GLN A 369 15.43 17.29 -8.69
N MET A 370 14.76 17.07 -7.56
CA MET A 370 14.48 18.13 -6.60
C MET A 370 15.81 18.73 -6.11
N SER A 371 15.98 20.03 -6.23
CA SER A 371 17.09 20.72 -5.56
C SER A 371 16.88 20.67 -4.05
N PRO A 372 17.94 20.55 -3.24
CA PRO A 372 17.84 20.53 -1.76
C PRO A 372 17.20 21.78 -1.16
N GLU A 373 17.12 22.87 -1.91
CA GLU A 373 16.62 24.19 -1.48
C GLU A 373 15.09 24.35 -1.55
N SER A 374 14.34 23.35 -2.02
CA SER A 374 12.89 23.44 -2.19
C SER A 374 12.06 22.84 -1.03
N VAL A 375 12.71 22.49 0.07
CA VAL A 375 11.99 22.12 1.30
C VAL A 375 11.63 23.42 2.03
N PRO A 376 10.33 23.75 2.22
CA PRO A 376 9.97 24.93 2.98
C PRO A 376 10.49 24.79 4.42
N ASP A 377 11.23 25.78 4.91
CA ASP A 377 11.58 25.89 6.31
C ASP A 377 10.28 25.82 7.14
N ALA A 378 10.17 24.77 7.94
CA ALA A 378 9.09 24.66 8.92
C ALA A 378 9.40 25.59 10.10
N THR A 379 9.05 26.86 9.95
CA THR A 379 8.96 27.83 11.06
C THR A 379 7.64 27.69 11.79
#